data_0956b57631b1480a50c46a828b140d5d
#
_entry.id   0956b57631b1480a50c46a828b140d5d
#
_cell.length_a   1.000
_cell.length_b   1.000
_cell.length_c   1.000
_cell.angle_alpha   90.00
_cell.angle_beta   90.00
_cell.angle_gamma   90.00
#
_symmetry.space_group_name_H-M   'P 1'
#
loop_
_entity.id
_entity.type
_entity.pdbx_description
1 polymer ?
#
loop_
_entity_poly.entity_id
_entity_poly.type
_entity_poly.pdbx_seq_one_letter_code
_entity_poly.pdbx_strand_id
1 'polypeptide(L)'
;VLRNIGGKWSSAKKAFVFKEDVGDLITSIADSGEYIPERQVLQFFPTPEPLAREIVEIAEIRPGERTLEPSAGQGNIAQFMPSPDCIELDPKNRAVLEERGFRVVGEDFLKFTPSASYDVIVMNPPFCKRQDALHILKAISLANRRVVAIASQSVMWRTDSPYKMLRDTVAHYGGYMRELPDKSFKEAGTMVNTALVVIDKTKRLL
;
A
#
# COMPACT_ATOMS: atom_id res chain seq x y z
N VAL A 1 15.48 -5.51 20.89
CA VAL A 1 14.62 -4.32 20.92
C VAL A 1 15.47 -3.06 20.72
N LEU A 2 16.33 -2.63 21.68
CA LEU A 2 17.04 -1.34 21.62
C LEU A 2 17.88 -1.12 20.35
N ARG A 3 18.48 -2.16 19.76
CA ARG A 3 19.15 -2.06 18.46
C ARG A 3 18.18 -1.82 17.30
N ASN A 4 17.00 -2.40 17.38
CA ASN A 4 15.99 -2.29 16.32
C ASN A 4 15.36 -0.89 16.24
N ILE A 5 15.39 -0.13 17.36
CA ILE A 5 14.96 1.27 17.42
C ILE A 5 16.12 2.28 17.19
N GLY A 6 17.20 1.83 16.57
CA GLY A 6 18.33 2.70 16.21
C GLY A 6 19.40 2.86 17.28
N GLY A 7 19.29 2.15 18.39
CA GLY A 7 20.27 2.20 19.47
C GLY A 7 21.60 1.56 19.10
N LYS A 8 22.70 2.26 19.34
CA LYS A 8 24.07 1.74 19.21
C LYS A 8 24.68 1.54 20.59
N TRP A 9 25.19 0.33 20.87
CA TRP A 9 25.87 0.07 22.12
C TRP A 9 27.18 0.86 22.22
N SER A 10 27.35 1.63 23.28
CA SER A 10 28.58 2.33 23.60
C SER A 10 29.28 1.62 24.79
N SER A 11 30.43 1.01 24.53
CA SER A 11 31.23 0.37 25.58
C SER A 11 31.76 1.37 26.61
N ALA A 12 32.08 2.58 26.19
CA ALA A 12 32.53 3.64 27.05
C ALA A 12 31.47 4.13 28.05
N LYS A 13 30.20 4.21 27.59
CA LYS A 13 29.05 4.65 28.39
C LYS A 13 28.33 3.48 29.05
N LYS A 14 28.67 2.23 28.70
CA LYS A 14 27.96 1.01 29.13
C LYS A 14 26.44 1.10 28.91
N ALA A 15 26.02 1.76 27.81
CA ALA A 15 24.63 2.06 27.53
C ALA A 15 24.36 2.09 26.01
N PHE A 16 23.10 1.92 25.63
CA PHE A 16 22.66 2.22 24.27
C PHE A 16 22.53 3.74 24.08
N VAL A 17 23.10 4.24 23.00
CA VAL A 17 23.06 5.67 22.61
C VAL A 17 22.19 5.79 21.36
N PHE A 18 21.27 6.73 21.39
CA PHE A 18 20.35 7.05 20.29
C PHE A 18 20.71 8.42 19.72
N LYS A 19 20.44 8.63 18.42
CA LYS A 19 20.61 9.92 17.76
C LYS A 19 19.45 10.87 18.02
N GLU A 20 18.26 10.32 18.26
CA GLU A 20 17.01 11.03 18.50
C GLU A 20 16.48 10.66 19.88
N ASP A 21 15.58 11.47 20.44
CA ASP A 21 14.90 11.13 21.68
C ASP A 21 13.91 9.97 21.43
N VAL A 22 14.11 8.89 22.15
CA VAL A 22 13.28 7.68 22.09
C VAL A 22 12.64 7.35 23.45
N GLY A 23 12.59 8.31 24.37
CA GLY A 23 12.10 8.11 25.73
C GLY A 23 10.68 7.56 25.77
N ASP A 24 9.75 8.21 25.06
CA ASP A 24 8.33 7.79 25.00
C ASP A 24 8.19 6.41 24.36
N LEU A 25 8.97 6.15 23.30
CA LEU A 25 8.96 4.85 22.62
C LEU A 25 9.47 3.72 23.54
N ILE A 26 10.53 3.96 24.30
CA ILE A 26 11.05 2.99 25.26
C ILE A 26 10.03 2.74 26.37
N THR A 27 9.36 3.78 26.86
CA THR A 27 8.30 3.66 27.87
C THR A 27 7.13 2.83 27.34
N SER A 28 6.65 3.13 26.14
CA SER A 28 5.58 2.37 25.48
C SER A 28 5.93 0.89 25.30
N ILE A 29 7.17 0.58 24.91
CA ILE A 29 7.66 -0.79 24.78
C ILE A 29 7.73 -1.50 26.15
N ALA A 30 8.14 -0.78 27.18
CA ALA A 30 8.22 -1.34 28.53
C ALA A 30 6.83 -1.69 29.08
N ASP A 31 5.84 -0.84 28.80
CA ASP A 31 4.46 -1.01 29.25
C ASP A 31 3.72 -2.12 28.48
N SER A 32 3.93 -2.21 27.15
CA SER A 32 3.26 -3.19 26.30
C SER A 32 3.96 -4.55 26.21
N GLY A 33 5.25 -4.62 26.55
CA GLY A 33 6.10 -5.80 26.36
C GLY A 33 6.45 -6.09 24.90
N GLU A 34 5.93 -5.32 23.94
CA GLU A 34 6.13 -5.52 22.52
C GLU A 34 6.69 -4.27 21.84
N TYR A 35 7.72 -4.47 21.01
CA TYR A 35 8.17 -3.48 20.05
C TYR A 35 7.73 -3.86 18.65
N ILE A 36 6.81 -3.10 18.11
CA ILE A 36 6.43 -3.20 16.70
C ILE A 36 7.04 -1.98 16.00
N PRO A 37 8.03 -2.16 15.09
CA PRO A 37 8.61 -1.04 14.34
C PRO A 37 7.51 -0.23 13.62
N GLU A 38 7.60 1.10 13.65
CA GLU A 38 6.62 2.00 13.00
C GLU A 38 6.37 1.61 11.53
N ARG A 39 7.43 1.20 10.81
CA ARG A 39 7.33 0.64 9.45
C ARG A 39 6.53 -0.66 9.36
N GLN A 40 6.51 -1.48 10.43
CA GLN A 40 5.68 -2.70 10.47
C GLN A 40 4.24 -2.40 10.88
N VAL A 41 4.01 -1.36 11.67
CA VAL A 41 2.65 -0.95 12.05
C VAL A 41 1.91 -0.38 10.83
N LEU A 42 2.56 0.50 10.08
CA LEU A 42 1.99 1.14 8.90
C LEU A 42 2.26 0.37 7.61
N GLN A 43 3.15 -0.65 7.65
CA GLN A 43 3.56 -1.48 6.50
C GLN A 43 3.89 -0.68 5.24
N PHE A 44 4.53 0.47 5.44
CA PHE A 44 4.99 1.28 4.32
C PHE A 44 6.21 0.63 3.66
N PHE A 45 5.99 0.05 2.49
CA PHE A 45 7.04 -0.41 1.57
C PHE A 45 6.92 0.38 0.27
N PRO A 46 7.82 1.35 0.05
CA PRO A 46 7.76 2.16 -1.16
C PRO A 46 7.84 1.25 -2.39
N THR A 47 6.93 1.45 -3.33
CA THR A 47 6.93 0.69 -4.58
C THR A 47 8.16 1.08 -5.40
N PRO A 48 9.01 0.12 -5.79
CA PRO A 48 10.15 0.38 -6.66
C PRO A 48 9.72 1.02 -7.98
N GLU A 49 10.51 1.98 -8.47
CA GLU A 49 10.14 2.77 -9.64
C GLU A 49 9.79 1.94 -10.87
N PRO A 50 10.57 0.90 -11.26
CA PRO A 50 10.22 0.08 -12.42
C PRO A 50 8.84 -0.57 -12.29
N LEU A 51 8.49 -1.06 -11.10
CA LEU A 51 7.21 -1.68 -10.83
C LEU A 51 6.07 -0.64 -10.80
N ALA A 52 6.32 0.54 -10.25
CA ALA A 52 5.36 1.64 -10.24
C ALA A 52 4.99 2.08 -11.67
N ARG A 53 5.98 2.21 -12.55
CA ARG A 53 5.76 2.49 -13.98
C ARG A 53 4.94 1.39 -14.66
N GLU A 54 5.33 0.13 -14.46
CA GLU A 54 4.65 -1.03 -15.04
C GLU A 54 3.16 -1.08 -14.67
N ILE A 55 2.83 -0.92 -13.38
CA ILE A 55 1.42 -1.00 -12.95
C ILE A 55 0.59 0.19 -13.41
N VAL A 56 1.18 1.38 -13.55
CA VAL A 56 0.49 2.54 -14.13
C VAL A 56 0.29 2.37 -15.63
N GLU A 57 1.26 1.80 -16.35
CA GLU A 57 1.09 1.46 -17.77
C GLU A 57 -0.04 0.43 -17.97
N ILE A 58 -0.08 -0.64 -17.17
CA ILE A 58 -1.17 -1.63 -17.15
C ILE A 58 -2.53 -0.98 -16.85
N ALA A 59 -2.55 0.09 -16.06
CA ALA A 59 -3.79 0.80 -15.75
C ALA A 59 -4.42 1.49 -16.98
N GLU A 60 -3.66 1.73 -18.05
CA GLU A 60 -4.14 2.34 -19.31
C GLU A 60 -5.03 3.58 -19.04
N ILE A 61 -4.52 4.50 -18.22
CA ILE A 61 -5.26 5.70 -17.85
C ILE A 61 -5.48 6.57 -19.08
N ARG A 62 -6.73 6.97 -19.31
CA ARG A 62 -7.14 7.76 -20.47
C ARG A 62 -7.23 9.24 -20.13
N PRO A 63 -7.05 10.14 -21.07
CA PRO A 63 -7.26 11.57 -20.84
C PRO A 63 -8.66 11.87 -20.26
N GLY A 64 -8.69 12.66 -19.19
CA GLY A 64 -9.92 13.04 -18.50
C GLY A 64 -10.46 12.04 -17.47
N GLU A 65 -9.86 10.86 -17.33
CA GLU A 65 -10.26 9.91 -16.30
C GLU A 65 -9.84 10.39 -14.89
N ARG A 66 -10.74 10.25 -13.93
CA ARG A 66 -10.47 10.48 -12.51
C ARG A 66 -9.70 9.30 -11.93
N THR A 67 -8.56 9.58 -11.32
CA THR A 67 -7.67 8.54 -10.81
C THR A 67 -7.45 8.67 -9.30
N LEU A 68 -7.22 7.54 -8.63
CA LEU A 68 -6.94 7.47 -7.20
C LEU A 68 -5.78 6.53 -6.92
N GLU A 69 -4.86 6.96 -6.06
CA GLU A 69 -3.92 6.09 -5.35
C GLU A 69 -4.29 6.04 -3.86
N PRO A 70 -5.02 5.02 -3.41
CA PRO A 70 -5.26 4.80 -1.98
C PRO A 70 -4.07 4.10 -1.33
N SER A 71 -3.58 4.58 -0.21
CA SER A 71 -2.32 4.15 0.43
C SER A 71 -1.08 4.65 -0.33
N ALA A 72 -1.08 5.95 -0.66
CA ALA A 72 -0.12 6.55 -1.58
C ALA A 72 1.32 6.62 -1.05
N GLY A 73 1.52 6.45 0.27
CA GLY A 73 2.82 6.58 0.88
C GLY A 73 3.41 7.96 0.59
N GLN A 74 4.59 7.98 -0.03
CA GLN A 74 5.24 9.21 -0.46
C GLN A 74 5.03 9.51 -1.96
N GLY A 75 4.05 8.87 -2.62
CA GLY A 75 3.69 9.11 -4.01
C GLY A 75 4.55 8.37 -5.02
N ASN A 76 5.06 7.19 -4.67
CA ASN A 76 5.92 6.40 -5.57
C ASN A 76 5.17 5.93 -6.82
N ILE A 77 3.89 5.66 -6.74
CA ILE A 77 3.02 5.32 -7.87
C ILE A 77 2.40 6.60 -8.45
N ALA A 78 1.87 7.49 -7.59
CA ALA A 78 1.18 8.72 -7.97
C ALA A 78 1.97 9.57 -8.96
N GLN A 79 3.31 9.64 -8.83
CA GLN A 79 4.17 10.43 -9.72
C GLN A 79 4.09 10.00 -11.21
N PHE A 80 3.59 8.81 -11.51
CA PHE A 80 3.42 8.31 -12.88
C PHE A 80 1.97 8.37 -13.35
N MET A 81 1.04 8.78 -12.48
CA MET A 81 -0.37 8.92 -12.80
C MET A 81 -0.71 10.38 -13.16
N PRO A 82 -1.60 10.63 -14.12
CA PRO A 82 -2.04 11.99 -14.44
C PRO A 82 -2.94 12.54 -13.33
N SER A 83 -2.43 13.50 -12.55
CA SER A 83 -3.17 14.26 -11.50
C SER A 83 -4.03 13.38 -10.57
N PRO A 84 -3.47 12.35 -9.92
CA PRO A 84 -4.25 11.47 -9.06
C PRO A 84 -4.71 12.16 -7.77
N ASP A 85 -5.88 11.76 -7.28
CA ASP A 85 -6.20 11.91 -5.86
C ASP A 85 -5.40 10.90 -5.05
N CYS A 86 -4.92 11.29 -3.86
CA CYS A 86 -4.15 10.43 -2.97
C CYS A 86 -4.84 10.30 -1.61
N ILE A 87 -4.76 9.09 -1.02
CA ILE A 87 -5.14 8.83 0.37
C ILE A 87 -3.95 8.20 1.07
N GLU A 88 -3.63 8.68 2.28
CA GLU A 88 -2.50 8.17 3.05
C GLU A 88 -2.78 8.29 4.55
N LEU A 89 -2.54 7.19 5.27
CA LEU A 89 -2.83 7.10 6.69
C LEU A 89 -1.78 7.80 7.56
N ASP A 90 -0.50 7.69 7.18
CA ASP A 90 0.60 8.28 7.93
C ASP A 90 0.67 9.81 7.70
N PRO A 91 0.54 10.63 8.76
CA PRO A 91 0.65 12.08 8.62
C PRO A 91 2.01 12.56 8.09
N LYS A 92 3.10 11.82 8.36
CA LYS A 92 4.42 12.14 7.84
C LYS A 92 4.46 11.98 6.31
N ASN A 93 3.90 10.88 5.81
CA ASN A 93 3.81 10.64 4.38
C ASN A 93 2.84 11.62 3.70
N ARG A 94 1.72 11.98 4.35
CA ARG A 94 0.82 13.03 3.83
C ARG A 94 1.52 14.35 3.62
N ALA A 95 2.32 14.79 4.60
CA ALA A 95 3.10 16.02 4.47
C ALA A 95 4.05 15.98 3.26
N VAL A 96 4.70 14.83 3.01
CA VAL A 96 5.55 14.64 1.83
C VAL A 96 4.73 14.69 0.54
N LEU A 97 3.54 14.08 0.50
CA LEU A 97 2.65 14.14 -0.68
C LEU A 97 2.25 15.59 -1.00
N GLU A 98 1.85 16.36 0.01
CA GLU A 98 1.45 17.77 -0.13
C GLU A 98 2.63 18.64 -0.58
N GLU A 99 3.82 18.44 -0.02
CA GLU A 99 5.05 19.13 -0.44
C GLU A 99 5.39 18.83 -1.91
N ARG A 100 5.13 17.62 -2.37
CA ARG A 100 5.29 17.20 -3.77
C ARG A 100 4.17 17.66 -4.69
N GLY A 101 3.15 18.36 -4.16
CA GLY A 101 2.05 18.91 -4.93
C GLY A 101 0.92 17.91 -5.25
N PHE A 102 0.88 16.76 -4.59
CA PHE A 102 -0.22 15.81 -4.75
C PHE A 102 -1.46 16.25 -3.96
N ARG A 103 -2.62 15.97 -4.51
CA ARG A 103 -3.90 16.26 -3.85
C ARG A 103 -4.27 15.13 -2.89
N VAL A 104 -4.11 15.36 -1.59
CA VAL A 104 -4.54 14.41 -0.55
C VAL A 104 -6.02 14.66 -0.24
N VAL A 105 -6.86 13.64 -0.43
CA VAL A 105 -8.33 13.72 -0.30
C VAL A 105 -8.88 12.94 0.89
N GLY A 106 -8.03 12.24 1.62
CA GLY A 106 -8.43 11.46 2.79
C GLY A 106 -7.25 10.81 3.50
N GLU A 107 -7.54 10.25 4.67
CA GLU A 107 -6.53 9.59 5.51
C GLU A 107 -6.68 8.07 5.49
N ASP A 108 -7.81 7.56 5.91
CA ASP A 108 -8.09 6.11 6.00
C ASP A 108 -8.95 5.67 4.82
N PHE A 109 -8.33 4.94 3.88
CA PHE A 109 -9.04 4.48 2.69
C PHE A 109 -10.24 3.59 3.02
N LEU A 110 -10.16 2.74 4.05
CA LEU A 110 -11.28 1.87 4.40
C LEU A 110 -12.49 2.64 4.95
N LYS A 111 -12.30 3.84 5.47
CA LYS A 111 -13.38 4.74 5.92
C LYS A 111 -13.78 5.79 4.87
N PHE A 112 -12.94 5.97 3.84
CA PHE A 112 -13.17 7.00 2.83
C PHE A 112 -14.43 6.73 2.00
N THR A 113 -15.22 7.79 1.80
CA THR A 113 -16.40 7.77 0.93
C THR A 113 -16.30 8.97 -0.01
N PRO A 114 -16.00 8.74 -1.30
CA PRO A 114 -15.88 9.82 -2.28
C PRO A 114 -17.27 10.40 -2.66
N SER A 115 -17.29 11.66 -3.05
CA SER A 115 -18.50 12.30 -3.60
C SER A 115 -18.86 11.82 -5.00
N ALA A 116 -17.90 11.25 -5.74
CA ALA A 116 -18.07 10.64 -7.06
C ALA A 116 -17.05 9.52 -7.23
N SER A 117 -17.42 8.49 -8.02
CA SER A 117 -16.54 7.35 -8.32
C SER A 117 -15.28 7.77 -9.06
N TYR A 118 -14.27 6.92 -9.03
CA TYR A 118 -13.05 7.03 -9.80
C TYR A 118 -13.12 6.13 -11.04
N ASP A 119 -12.48 6.53 -12.12
CA ASP A 119 -12.43 5.68 -13.32
C ASP A 119 -11.35 4.61 -13.17
N VAL A 120 -10.19 4.98 -12.64
CA VAL A 120 -9.05 4.09 -12.45
C VAL A 120 -8.48 4.24 -11.04
N ILE A 121 -8.21 3.11 -10.41
CA ILE A 121 -7.51 3.05 -9.11
C ILE A 121 -6.26 2.19 -9.26
N VAL A 122 -5.11 2.76 -8.88
CA VAL A 122 -3.82 2.04 -8.85
C VAL A 122 -3.29 2.07 -7.44
N MET A 123 -2.80 0.94 -6.91
CA MET A 123 -2.46 0.87 -5.50
C MET A 123 -1.44 -0.21 -5.12
N ASN A 124 -0.71 0.05 -4.04
CA ASN A 124 0.06 -0.93 -3.28
C ASN A 124 -0.40 -0.86 -1.80
N PRO A 125 -1.48 -1.57 -1.42
CA PRO A 125 -2.06 -1.51 -0.08
C PRO A 125 -1.21 -2.25 0.96
N PRO A 126 -1.42 -2.03 2.28
CA PRO A 126 -0.78 -2.80 3.32
C PRO A 126 -1.21 -4.28 3.26
N PHE A 127 -0.25 -5.22 3.47
CA PHE A 127 -0.51 -6.66 3.35
C PHE A 127 -0.93 -7.34 4.66
N CYS A 128 -0.68 -6.70 5.82
CA CYS A 128 -1.01 -7.29 7.11
C CYS A 128 -2.51 -7.50 7.31
N LYS A 129 -2.86 -8.49 8.11
CA LYS A 129 -4.25 -8.74 8.53
C LYS A 129 -5.25 -8.80 7.36
N ARG A 130 -4.79 -9.22 6.18
CA ARG A 130 -5.61 -9.30 4.95
C ARG A 130 -6.10 -7.94 4.43
N GLN A 131 -5.43 -6.87 4.80
CA GLN A 131 -5.82 -5.52 4.38
C GLN A 131 -5.70 -5.33 2.88
N ASP A 132 -4.73 -5.98 2.22
CA ASP A 132 -4.61 -6.00 0.76
C ASP A 132 -5.93 -6.41 0.09
N ALA A 133 -6.51 -7.55 0.47
CA ALA A 133 -7.78 -8.00 -0.10
C ALA A 133 -8.94 -7.04 0.22
N LEU A 134 -9.03 -6.51 1.45
CA LEU A 134 -10.08 -5.56 1.83
C LEU A 134 -9.98 -4.24 1.06
N HIS A 135 -8.77 -3.71 0.91
CA HIS A 135 -8.52 -2.49 0.14
C HIS A 135 -8.86 -2.70 -1.33
N ILE A 136 -8.43 -3.81 -1.94
CA ILE A 136 -8.71 -4.09 -3.34
C ILE A 136 -10.21 -4.27 -3.57
N LEU A 137 -10.91 -4.99 -2.72
CA LEU A 137 -12.38 -5.13 -2.81
C LEU A 137 -13.08 -3.78 -2.72
N LYS A 138 -12.64 -2.89 -1.81
CA LYS A 138 -13.16 -1.52 -1.73
C LYS A 138 -12.82 -0.72 -2.99
N ALA A 139 -11.59 -0.81 -3.50
CA ALA A 139 -11.19 -0.15 -4.74
C ALA A 139 -12.09 -0.58 -5.92
N ILE A 140 -12.39 -1.88 -6.04
CA ILE A 140 -13.32 -2.40 -7.05
C ILE A 140 -14.71 -1.77 -6.90
N SER A 141 -15.21 -1.58 -5.68
CA SER A 141 -16.52 -0.95 -5.47
C SER A 141 -16.55 0.52 -5.88
N LEU A 142 -15.43 1.22 -5.77
CA LEU A 142 -15.30 2.66 -6.07
C LEU A 142 -14.87 2.97 -7.51
N ALA A 143 -14.29 2.00 -8.21
CA ALA A 143 -13.83 2.17 -9.58
C ALA A 143 -14.96 1.97 -10.58
N ASN A 144 -15.06 2.87 -11.58
CA ASN A 144 -15.96 2.71 -12.71
C ASN A 144 -15.40 1.74 -13.76
N ARG A 145 -14.09 1.78 -13.99
CA ARG A 145 -13.46 1.06 -15.11
C ARG A 145 -12.38 0.07 -14.65
N ARG A 146 -11.29 0.53 -14.08
CA ARG A 146 -10.12 -0.34 -13.88
C ARG A 146 -9.52 -0.22 -12.48
N VAL A 147 -9.08 -1.36 -11.96
CA VAL A 147 -8.27 -1.45 -10.74
C VAL A 147 -7.01 -2.24 -11.05
N VAL A 148 -5.85 -1.67 -10.69
CA VAL A 148 -4.55 -2.34 -10.75
C VAL A 148 -3.94 -2.27 -9.37
N ALA A 149 -3.66 -3.42 -8.77
CA ALA A 149 -3.19 -3.48 -7.39
C ALA A 149 -2.06 -4.48 -7.22
N ILE A 150 -1.11 -4.12 -6.36
CA ILE A 150 -0.15 -5.07 -5.80
C ILE A 150 -0.80 -5.70 -4.56
N ALA A 151 -0.61 -6.98 -4.36
CA ALA A 151 -1.10 -7.71 -3.19
C ALA A 151 -0.04 -8.70 -2.71
N SER A 152 -0.20 -9.24 -1.51
CA SER A 152 0.60 -10.39 -1.09
C SER A 152 0.27 -11.58 -1.99
N GLN A 153 1.24 -12.47 -2.26
CA GLN A 153 1.01 -13.68 -3.04
C GLN A 153 -0.09 -14.58 -2.43
N SER A 154 -0.40 -14.38 -1.15
CA SER A 154 -1.48 -15.06 -0.43
C SER A 154 -2.85 -14.95 -1.11
N VAL A 155 -3.11 -13.86 -1.86
CA VAL A 155 -4.38 -13.68 -2.62
C VAL A 155 -4.63 -14.79 -3.62
N MET A 156 -3.57 -15.46 -4.09
CA MET A 156 -3.66 -16.50 -5.12
C MET A 156 -4.20 -17.84 -4.61
N TRP A 157 -3.99 -18.17 -3.31
CA TRP A 157 -4.24 -19.52 -2.80
C TRP A 157 -4.98 -19.59 -1.46
N ARG A 158 -4.94 -18.55 -0.61
CA ARG A 158 -5.63 -18.63 0.69
C ARG A 158 -7.14 -18.72 0.52
N THR A 159 -7.77 -19.54 1.39
CA THR A 159 -9.21 -19.87 1.31
C THR A 159 -10.10 -19.06 2.25
N ASP A 160 -9.51 -18.29 3.15
CA ASP A 160 -10.26 -17.44 4.07
C ASP A 160 -11.02 -16.31 3.32
N SER A 161 -12.10 -15.85 3.93
CA SER A 161 -13.17 -15.08 3.30
C SER A 161 -12.71 -13.90 2.41
N PRO A 162 -11.87 -12.93 2.84
CA PRO A 162 -11.57 -11.80 1.97
C PRO A 162 -10.82 -12.21 0.69
N TYR A 163 -9.92 -13.21 0.79
CA TYR A 163 -9.15 -13.68 -0.36
C TYR A 163 -10.00 -14.47 -1.36
N LYS A 164 -10.89 -15.33 -0.85
CA LYS A 164 -11.84 -16.04 -1.73
C LYS A 164 -12.75 -15.06 -2.44
N MET A 165 -13.35 -14.10 -1.71
CA MET A 165 -14.21 -13.08 -2.28
C MET A 165 -13.48 -12.26 -3.36
N LEU A 166 -12.22 -11.89 -3.12
CA LEU A 166 -11.41 -11.15 -4.09
C LEU A 166 -11.23 -11.97 -5.38
N ARG A 167 -10.84 -13.25 -5.29
CA ARG A 167 -10.68 -14.11 -6.48
C ARG A 167 -11.98 -14.28 -7.26
N ASP A 168 -13.10 -14.52 -6.56
CA ASP A 168 -14.42 -14.65 -7.18
C ASP A 168 -14.80 -13.34 -7.91
N THR A 169 -14.50 -12.19 -7.31
CA THR A 169 -14.75 -10.87 -7.91
C THR A 169 -13.86 -10.62 -9.12
N VAL A 170 -12.57 -10.97 -9.06
CA VAL A 170 -11.65 -10.85 -10.19
C VAL A 170 -12.13 -11.72 -11.37
N ALA A 171 -12.51 -12.96 -11.10
CA ALA A 171 -13.05 -13.87 -12.11
C ALA A 171 -14.35 -13.33 -12.71
N HIS A 172 -15.28 -12.78 -11.89
CA HIS A 172 -16.54 -12.20 -12.35
C HIS A 172 -16.35 -11.07 -13.39
N TYR A 173 -15.31 -10.25 -13.23
CA TYR A 173 -14.99 -9.18 -14.16
C TYR A 173 -14.01 -9.61 -15.28
N GLY A 174 -13.71 -10.91 -15.43
CA GLY A 174 -12.73 -11.37 -16.42
C GLY A 174 -11.33 -10.81 -16.20
N GLY A 175 -11.03 -10.42 -14.96
CA GLY A 175 -9.72 -9.95 -14.54
C GLY A 175 -8.71 -11.10 -14.40
N TYR A 176 -7.48 -10.74 -14.04
CA TYR A 176 -6.44 -11.73 -13.80
C TYR A 176 -5.59 -11.38 -12.59
N MET A 177 -4.93 -12.42 -12.06
CA MET A 177 -3.87 -12.31 -11.07
C MET A 177 -2.63 -13.01 -11.61
N ARG A 178 -1.46 -12.41 -11.40
CA ARG A 178 -0.18 -13.05 -11.70
C ARG A 178 0.85 -12.78 -10.61
N GLU A 179 1.76 -13.71 -10.42
CA GLU A 179 2.90 -13.50 -9.54
C GLU A 179 3.81 -12.39 -10.09
N LEU A 180 4.35 -11.58 -9.19
CA LEU A 180 5.42 -10.66 -9.51
C LEU A 180 6.77 -11.38 -9.30
N PRO A 181 7.84 -10.96 -9.98
CA PRO A 181 9.14 -11.56 -9.81
C PRO A 181 9.56 -11.62 -8.34
N ASP A 182 10.23 -12.69 -7.93
CA ASP A 182 10.76 -12.83 -6.59
C ASP A 182 11.59 -11.62 -6.20
N LYS A 183 11.43 -11.19 -4.94
CA LYS A 183 12.19 -10.07 -4.38
C LYS A 183 11.91 -8.71 -5.04
N SER A 184 10.77 -8.54 -5.71
CA SER A 184 10.37 -7.25 -6.31
C SER A 184 10.44 -6.07 -5.33
N PHE A 185 10.35 -6.33 -4.02
CA PHE A 185 10.44 -5.34 -2.94
C PHE A 185 11.72 -5.44 -2.09
N LYS A 186 12.75 -6.16 -2.56
CA LYS A 186 14.01 -6.33 -1.79
C LYS A 186 14.65 -4.97 -1.45
N GLU A 187 14.67 -4.04 -2.38
CA GLU A 187 15.21 -2.70 -2.18
C GLU A 187 14.36 -1.87 -1.21
N ALA A 188 13.05 -2.14 -1.15
CA ALA A 188 12.14 -1.55 -0.16
C ALA A 188 12.25 -2.18 1.24
N GLY A 189 13.11 -3.19 1.42
CA GLY A 189 13.41 -3.79 2.71
C GLY A 189 12.49 -4.95 3.12
N THR A 190 11.74 -5.54 2.19
CA THR A 190 10.93 -6.74 2.44
C THR A 190 11.21 -7.84 1.43
N MET A 191 11.05 -9.10 1.88
CA MET A 191 11.18 -10.32 1.06
C MET A 191 9.81 -10.94 0.79
N VAL A 192 8.73 -10.22 1.03
CA VAL A 192 7.38 -10.72 0.78
C VAL A 192 7.18 -10.93 -0.72
N ASN A 193 6.77 -12.13 -1.10
CA ASN A 193 6.37 -12.43 -2.46
C ASN A 193 5.01 -11.79 -2.73
N THR A 194 4.89 -11.14 -3.88
CA THR A 194 3.74 -10.32 -4.25
C THR A 194 3.11 -10.81 -5.54
N ALA A 195 1.87 -10.42 -5.74
CA ALA A 195 1.09 -10.66 -6.94
C ALA A 195 0.49 -9.36 -7.46
N LEU A 196 0.33 -9.29 -8.77
CA LEU A 196 -0.43 -8.26 -9.43
C LEU A 196 -1.88 -8.71 -9.58
N VAL A 197 -2.82 -7.82 -9.28
CA VAL A 197 -4.26 -8.00 -9.47
C VAL A 197 -4.75 -6.94 -10.44
N VAL A 198 -5.37 -7.37 -11.54
CA VAL A 198 -5.90 -6.49 -12.58
C VAL A 198 -7.36 -6.81 -12.85
N ILE A 199 -8.20 -5.79 -12.80
CA ILE A 199 -9.63 -5.87 -13.10
C ILE A 199 -9.98 -4.76 -14.10
N ASP A 200 -10.74 -5.13 -15.10
CA ASP A 200 -11.37 -4.20 -16.04
C ASP A 200 -12.89 -4.44 -16.03
N LYS A 201 -13.63 -3.54 -15.41
CA LYS A 201 -15.09 -3.69 -15.25
C LYS A 201 -15.86 -3.53 -16.56
N THR A 202 -15.21 -3.05 -17.64
CA THR A 202 -15.81 -2.99 -18.96
C THR A 202 -15.82 -4.35 -19.67
N LYS A 203 -15.06 -5.32 -19.16
CA LYS A 203 -14.93 -6.69 -19.71
C LYS A 203 -15.77 -7.72 -18.95
N ARG A 204 -16.83 -7.28 -18.27
CA ARG A 204 -17.69 -8.17 -17.49
C ARG A 204 -18.07 -9.41 -18.28
N LEU A 205 -17.79 -10.61 -17.75
CA LEU A 205 -18.30 -11.86 -18.28
C LEU A 205 -19.81 -11.91 -18.07
N LEU A 206 -20.56 -12.19 -19.13
CA LEU A 206 -22.00 -12.38 -19.10
C LEU A 206 -22.38 -13.70 -18.39
#